data_d20676acadc596e3261e9b9c295ca486
#
_entry.id   d20676acadc596e3261e9b9c295ca486
#
_cell.length_a   1.000
_cell.length_b   1.000
_cell.length_c   1.000
_cell.angle_alpha   90.00
_cell.angle_beta   90.00
_cell.angle_gamma   90.00
#
_symmetry.space_group_name_H-M   'P 1'
#
loop_
_entity.id
_entity.type
_entity.pdbx_description
1 polymer ?
#
loop_
_entity_poly.entity_id
_entity_poly.type
_entity_poly.pdbx_seq_one_letter_code
_entity_poly.pdbx_strand_id
1 'polypeptide(L)'
;SGLTTAGGLVGSLGKKAKFETTVNATIRFDTPDIKVTVGTGTAGGLMGTMEEQSEIVTADNAGITIDSPKITITSDGKEAVNGAAGGIVGKADNVTFNNMKSNINVSTPNVGGKSWTHVGGFVGDYTLNADIVGAAQSFPQYIIISNPIVWANGFGKLGGGNSGGYFGRLNL
;
A
#
# COMPACT_ATOMS: atom_id res chain seq x y z
N SER A 1 -16.32 -15.90 2.97
CA SER A 1 -15.42 -15.07 2.15
C SER A 1 -14.35 -14.50 3.07
N GLY A 2 -13.14 -14.98 2.96
CA GLY A 2 -12.01 -14.47 3.73
C GLY A 2 -11.44 -13.22 3.07
N LEU A 3 -10.93 -12.29 3.88
CA LEU A 3 -10.12 -11.18 3.40
C LEU A 3 -8.80 -11.77 2.88
N THR A 4 -8.47 -11.51 1.63
CA THR A 4 -7.19 -11.93 1.05
C THR A 4 -6.23 -10.76 1.01
N THR A 5 -5.07 -10.94 1.59
CA THR A 5 -3.99 -9.94 1.58
C THR A 5 -2.79 -10.47 0.83
N ALA A 6 -2.17 -9.63 0.01
CA ALA A 6 -0.94 -9.96 -0.68
C ALA A 6 0.04 -8.80 -0.60
N GLY A 7 1.28 -9.10 -0.28
CA GLY A 7 2.40 -8.16 -0.30
C GLY A 7 3.61 -8.82 -0.94
N GLY A 8 4.47 -8.02 -1.54
CA GLY A 8 5.71 -8.53 -2.12
C GLY A 8 6.64 -9.18 -1.08
N LEU A 9 6.57 -8.71 0.15
CA LEU A 9 7.33 -9.26 1.28
C LEU A 9 6.43 -9.78 2.38
N VAL A 10 5.41 -9.03 2.79
CA VAL A 10 4.54 -9.36 3.92
C VAL A 10 3.08 -9.26 3.48
N GLY A 11 2.30 -10.33 3.66
CA GLY A 11 0.85 -10.29 3.42
C GLY A 11 0.15 -9.34 4.39
N SER A 12 0.35 -9.54 5.70
CA SER A 12 -0.21 -8.69 6.75
C SER A 12 0.79 -8.46 7.87
N LEU A 13 0.97 -7.21 8.26
CA LEU A 13 1.71 -6.80 9.46
C LEU A 13 0.70 -6.53 10.57
N GLY A 14 0.66 -7.40 11.58
CA GLY A 14 -0.33 -7.36 12.65
C GLY A 14 -0.17 -6.15 13.58
N LYS A 15 -1.14 -5.99 14.47
CA LYS A 15 -1.17 -4.88 15.45
C LYS A 15 0.13 -4.81 16.26
N LYS A 16 0.67 -3.58 16.39
CA LYS A 16 1.91 -3.28 17.12
C LYS A 16 3.16 -4.01 16.63
N ALA A 17 3.05 -4.72 15.51
CA ALA A 17 4.21 -5.39 14.91
C ALA A 17 5.11 -4.38 14.19
N LYS A 18 6.39 -4.70 14.10
CA LYS A 18 7.38 -3.89 13.40
C LYS A 18 8.00 -4.68 12.26
N PHE A 19 8.10 -4.06 11.12
CA PHE A 19 9.00 -4.46 10.05
C PHE A 19 10.22 -3.55 10.13
N GLU A 20 11.37 -4.12 10.46
CA GLU A 20 12.59 -3.35 10.72
C GLU A 20 13.74 -3.83 9.83
N THR A 21 14.45 -2.88 9.22
CA THR A 21 15.69 -3.16 8.51
C THR A 21 16.89 -2.97 9.45
N THR A 22 17.94 -3.75 9.26
CA THR A 22 19.22 -3.51 9.93
C THR A 22 20.04 -2.46 9.18
N VAL A 23 21.05 -1.88 9.86
CA VAL A 23 21.97 -0.91 9.27
C VAL A 23 22.66 -1.51 8.03
N ASN A 24 22.76 -0.74 6.95
CA ASN A 24 23.30 -1.14 5.65
C ASN A 24 22.54 -2.29 4.94
N ALA A 25 21.34 -2.67 5.41
CA ALA A 25 20.54 -3.67 4.72
C ALA A 25 20.00 -3.12 3.39
N THR A 26 20.01 -3.94 2.36
CA THR A 26 19.38 -3.63 1.08
C THR A 26 18.35 -4.70 0.74
N ILE A 27 17.13 -4.26 0.51
CA ILE A 27 16.03 -5.11 0.03
C ILE A 27 15.64 -4.61 -1.36
N ARG A 28 15.66 -5.49 -2.34
CA ARG A 28 15.30 -5.15 -3.71
C ARG A 28 14.30 -6.15 -4.28
N PHE A 29 13.27 -5.62 -4.91
CA PHE A 29 12.30 -6.37 -5.69
C PHE A 29 12.33 -5.86 -7.13
N ASP A 30 12.61 -6.74 -8.06
CA ASP A 30 12.59 -6.41 -9.49
C ASP A 30 11.30 -6.92 -10.11
N THR A 31 10.51 -6.02 -10.66
CA THR A 31 9.26 -6.29 -11.40
C THR A 31 8.29 -7.26 -10.72
N PRO A 32 7.96 -7.11 -9.42
CA PRO A 32 7.04 -8.02 -8.76
C PRO A 32 5.62 -7.91 -9.37
N ASP A 33 5.00 -9.05 -9.68
CA ASP A 33 3.60 -9.13 -10.13
C ASP A 33 2.73 -9.67 -8.99
N ILE A 34 1.98 -8.77 -8.33
CA ILE A 34 1.15 -9.07 -7.18
C ILE A 34 -0.30 -8.97 -7.59
N LYS A 35 -1.02 -10.08 -7.54
CA LYS A 35 -2.40 -10.16 -7.98
C LYS A 35 -3.31 -10.73 -6.90
N VAL A 36 -4.39 -10.03 -6.63
CA VAL A 36 -5.49 -10.49 -5.76
C VAL A 36 -6.76 -10.61 -6.58
N THR A 37 -7.39 -11.80 -6.55
CA THR A 37 -8.55 -12.13 -7.39
C THR A 37 -9.76 -12.48 -6.53
N VAL A 38 -10.07 -11.68 -5.51
CA VAL A 38 -11.22 -11.93 -4.62
C VAL A 38 -11.95 -10.64 -4.27
N GLY A 39 -13.19 -10.77 -3.85
CA GLY A 39 -14.14 -9.69 -3.64
C GLY A 39 -13.67 -8.54 -2.75
N THR A 40 -13.04 -8.82 -1.62
CA THR A 40 -12.47 -7.82 -0.73
C THR A 40 -11.03 -8.20 -0.46
N GLY A 41 -10.09 -7.54 -1.08
CA GLY A 41 -8.68 -7.87 -0.94
C GLY A 41 -7.79 -6.64 -0.83
N THR A 42 -6.61 -6.83 -0.31
CA THR A 42 -5.59 -5.80 -0.24
C THR A 42 -4.30 -6.27 -0.89
N ALA A 43 -3.67 -5.41 -1.67
CA ALA A 43 -2.41 -5.71 -2.33
C ALA A 43 -1.43 -4.54 -2.22
N GLY A 44 -0.19 -4.82 -1.89
CA GLY A 44 0.86 -3.81 -1.84
C GLY A 44 2.20 -4.32 -2.31
N GLY A 45 3.03 -3.44 -2.86
CA GLY A 45 4.35 -3.80 -3.36
C GLY A 45 5.28 -4.35 -2.27
N LEU A 46 5.14 -3.87 -1.05
CA LEU A 46 5.86 -4.37 0.12
C LEU A 46 4.91 -5.16 1.04
N MET A 47 3.78 -4.55 1.43
CA MET A 47 2.82 -5.11 2.39
C MET A 47 1.40 -5.04 1.87
N GLY A 48 0.63 -6.12 2.03
CA GLY A 48 -0.80 -6.13 1.70
C GLY A 48 -1.61 -5.28 2.69
N THR A 49 -1.42 -5.51 3.99
CA THR A 49 -2.10 -4.77 5.06
C THR A 49 -1.14 -4.44 6.20
N MET A 50 -1.31 -3.26 6.78
CA MET A 50 -0.72 -2.85 8.05
C MET A 50 -1.84 -2.53 9.04
N GLU A 51 -1.81 -3.21 10.19
CA GLU A 51 -2.82 -3.05 11.24
C GLU A 51 -2.37 -1.99 12.27
N GLU A 52 -3.32 -1.60 13.11
CA GLU A 52 -3.20 -0.55 14.12
C GLU A 52 -1.87 -0.59 14.89
N GLN A 53 -1.20 0.56 14.94
CA GLN A 53 0.09 0.76 15.62
C GLN A 53 1.24 -0.13 15.09
N SER A 54 1.08 -0.76 13.93
CA SER A 54 2.22 -1.39 13.27
C SER A 54 3.12 -0.35 12.62
N GLU A 55 4.39 -0.69 12.44
CA GLU A 55 5.41 0.26 11.97
C GLU A 55 6.31 -0.33 10.89
N ILE A 56 6.72 0.52 9.94
CA ILE A 56 7.90 0.27 9.12
C ILE A 56 9.03 1.14 9.68
N VAL A 57 10.12 0.49 10.07
CA VAL A 57 11.31 1.14 10.61
C VAL A 57 12.48 0.87 9.69
N THR A 58 13.08 1.92 9.15
CA THR A 58 14.29 1.78 8.34
C THR A 58 15.51 2.32 9.08
N ALA A 59 16.56 1.50 9.20
CA ALA A 59 17.80 1.89 9.85
C ALA A 59 18.67 2.80 8.95
N ASP A 60 19.74 3.34 9.51
CA ASP A 60 20.68 4.17 8.78
C ASP A 60 21.33 3.40 7.62
N ASN A 61 21.42 4.04 6.47
CA ASN A 61 21.97 3.49 5.23
C ASN A 61 21.29 2.20 4.73
N ALA A 62 20.14 1.83 5.28
CA ALA A 62 19.33 0.77 4.71
C ALA A 62 18.61 1.30 3.47
N GLY A 63 18.17 0.41 2.60
CA GLY A 63 17.40 0.79 1.42
C GLY A 63 16.39 -0.28 1.04
N ILE A 64 15.18 0.15 0.69
CA ILE A 64 14.18 -0.72 0.08
C ILE A 64 13.89 -0.17 -1.30
N THR A 65 14.06 -0.99 -2.33
CA THR A 65 13.79 -0.61 -3.72
C THR A 65 12.81 -1.61 -4.33
N ILE A 66 11.74 -1.08 -4.92
CA ILE A 66 10.74 -1.85 -5.64
C ILE A 66 10.67 -1.30 -7.05
N ASP A 67 11.23 -2.02 -8.01
CA ASP A 67 11.27 -1.61 -9.40
C ASP A 67 10.08 -2.14 -10.18
N SER A 68 9.36 -1.24 -10.84
CA SER A 68 8.27 -1.53 -11.77
C SER A 68 7.25 -2.56 -11.25
N PRO A 69 6.77 -2.44 -10.00
CA PRO A 69 5.80 -3.38 -9.47
C PRO A 69 4.48 -3.31 -10.25
N LYS A 70 3.93 -4.46 -10.58
CA LYS A 70 2.57 -4.58 -11.10
C LYS A 70 1.67 -5.13 -10.01
N ILE A 71 0.76 -4.30 -9.53
CA ILE A 71 -0.11 -4.63 -8.41
C ILE A 71 -1.55 -4.52 -8.87
N THR A 72 -2.31 -5.61 -8.84
CA THR A 72 -3.65 -5.64 -9.41
C THR A 72 -4.63 -6.33 -8.47
N ILE A 73 -5.78 -5.68 -8.25
CA ILE A 73 -6.95 -6.30 -7.62
C ILE A 73 -8.02 -6.48 -8.67
N THR A 74 -8.53 -7.68 -8.80
CA THR A 74 -9.65 -8.02 -9.70
C THR A 74 -10.74 -8.72 -8.91
N SER A 75 -12.00 -8.55 -9.32
CA SER A 75 -13.12 -9.33 -8.81
C SER A 75 -13.55 -10.37 -9.84
N ASP A 76 -14.18 -11.44 -9.39
CA ASP A 76 -14.75 -12.49 -10.24
C ASP A 76 -16.00 -12.05 -11.02
N GLY A 77 -16.26 -10.76 -11.10
CA GLY A 77 -17.31 -10.18 -11.95
C GLY A 77 -18.70 -10.13 -11.34
N LYS A 78 -18.88 -10.43 -10.06
CA LYS A 78 -20.23 -10.54 -9.46
C LYS A 78 -20.63 -9.44 -8.48
N GLU A 79 -19.73 -8.71 -7.83
CA GLU A 79 -20.10 -7.67 -6.86
C GLU A 79 -19.03 -6.57 -6.74
N ALA A 80 -19.47 -5.40 -6.24
CA ALA A 80 -18.60 -4.30 -5.90
C ALA A 80 -17.55 -4.72 -4.86
N VAL A 81 -16.31 -4.47 -5.15
CA VAL A 81 -15.17 -4.86 -4.32
C VAL A 81 -14.68 -3.65 -3.56
N ASN A 82 -14.66 -3.72 -2.24
CA ASN A 82 -13.95 -2.78 -1.39
C ASN A 82 -12.49 -3.25 -1.21
N GLY A 83 -11.73 -3.19 -2.28
CA GLY A 83 -10.32 -3.54 -2.28
C GLY A 83 -9.42 -2.33 -2.10
N ALA A 84 -8.17 -2.57 -1.73
CA ALA A 84 -7.16 -1.53 -1.66
C ALA A 84 -5.83 -1.99 -2.26
N ALA A 85 -5.31 -1.24 -3.23
CA ALA A 85 -4.04 -1.51 -3.87
C ALA A 85 -3.09 -0.33 -3.73
N GLY A 86 -1.88 -0.57 -3.25
CA GLY A 86 -0.87 0.47 -3.08
C GLY A 86 0.49 0.04 -3.61
N GLY A 87 1.26 1.00 -4.12
CA GLY A 87 2.63 0.75 -4.59
C GLY A 87 3.53 0.20 -3.49
N ILE A 88 3.28 0.54 -2.24
CA ILE A 88 3.99 0.03 -1.05
C ILE A 88 3.03 -0.75 -0.16
N VAL A 89 1.92 -0.15 0.26
CA VAL A 89 0.95 -0.77 1.18
C VAL A 89 -0.44 -0.78 0.58
N GLY A 90 -1.12 -1.92 0.55
CA GLY A 90 -2.50 -2.01 0.08
C GLY A 90 -3.45 -1.24 0.99
N LYS A 91 -3.47 -1.59 2.27
CA LYS A 91 -4.27 -0.92 3.30
C LYS A 91 -3.44 -0.65 4.56
N ALA A 92 -3.56 0.55 5.11
CA ALA A 92 -2.97 0.93 6.39
C ALA A 92 -4.05 1.49 7.32
N ASP A 93 -4.10 0.99 8.55
CA ASP A 93 -5.09 1.35 9.56
C ASP A 93 -4.40 1.83 10.84
N ASN A 94 -4.54 3.10 11.17
CA ASN A 94 -3.90 3.74 12.32
C ASN A 94 -2.39 3.48 12.44
N VAL A 95 -1.69 3.67 11.35
CA VAL A 95 -0.25 3.42 11.21
C VAL A 95 0.48 4.74 11.01
N THR A 96 1.67 4.87 11.56
CA THR A 96 2.57 5.99 11.26
C THR A 96 3.83 5.50 10.54
N PHE A 97 4.41 6.37 9.71
CA PHE A 97 5.64 6.11 8.97
C PHE A 97 6.79 7.00 9.46
N ASN A 98 6.79 7.36 10.75
CA ASN A 98 7.69 8.36 11.31
C ASN A 98 9.08 7.83 11.68
N ASN A 99 9.24 6.51 11.81
CA ASN A 99 10.47 5.88 12.27
C ASN A 99 11.38 5.41 11.12
N MET A 100 11.38 6.17 10.01
CA MET A 100 12.20 5.87 8.85
C MET A 100 13.44 6.75 8.86
N LYS A 101 14.62 6.15 8.64
CA LYS A 101 15.91 6.83 8.53
C LYS A 101 16.55 6.69 7.14
N SER A 102 15.95 5.87 6.29
CA SER A 102 16.40 5.65 4.92
C SER A 102 15.23 5.44 3.96
N ASN A 103 15.49 5.58 2.67
CA ASN A 103 14.45 5.63 1.66
C ASN A 103 13.82 4.26 1.35
N ILE A 104 12.51 4.30 1.11
CA ILE A 104 11.80 3.30 0.32
C ILE A 104 11.54 3.92 -1.06
N ASN A 105 12.17 3.37 -2.08
CA ASN A 105 12.05 3.82 -3.45
C ASN A 105 11.14 2.89 -4.24
N VAL A 106 10.15 3.45 -4.92
CA VAL A 106 9.28 2.72 -5.84
C VAL A 106 9.34 3.40 -7.20
N SER A 107 9.90 2.73 -8.17
CA SER A 107 9.97 3.25 -9.53
C SER A 107 8.87 2.68 -10.40
N THR A 108 8.26 3.52 -11.21
CA THR A 108 7.22 3.18 -12.20
C THR A 108 6.18 2.13 -11.74
N PRO A 109 5.56 2.28 -10.55
CA PRO A 109 4.58 1.33 -10.11
C PRO A 109 3.35 1.37 -11.01
N ASN A 110 2.88 0.19 -11.45
CA ASN A 110 1.62 0.03 -12.15
C ASN A 110 0.60 -0.60 -11.20
N VAL A 111 -0.20 0.25 -10.59
CA VAL A 111 -1.13 -0.15 -9.52
C VAL A 111 -2.55 0.04 -9.97
N GLY A 112 -3.36 -0.99 -9.90
CA GLY A 112 -4.71 -0.90 -10.38
C GLY A 112 -5.71 -1.84 -9.74
N GLY A 113 -6.98 -1.51 -9.92
CA GLY A 113 -8.08 -2.32 -9.45
C GLY A 113 -9.35 -2.12 -10.27
N LYS A 114 -10.18 -3.16 -10.27
CA LYS A 114 -11.52 -3.12 -10.88
C LYS A 114 -12.56 -2.98 -9.78
N SER A 115 -13.63 -2.23 -10.07
CA SER A 115 -14.77 -2.00 -9.16
C SER A 115 -14.32 -1.44 -7.80
N TRP A 116 -14.98 -0.49 -7.24
CA TRP A 116 -14.85 0.07 -5.87
C TRP A 116 -13.50 -0.12 -5.15
N THR A 117 -12.40 -0.11 -5.88
CA THR A 117 -11.05 -0.31 -5.34
C THR A 117 -10.40 1.04 -5.08
N HIS A 118 -9.74 1.19 -3.94
CA HIS A 118 -8.92 2.35 -3.63
C HIS A 118 -7.49 2.08 -4.07
N VAL A 119 -6.95 2.92 -4.94
CA VAL A 119 -5.66 2.68 -5.58
C VAL A 119 -4.73 3.87 -5.41
N GLY A 120 -3.60 3.68 -4.77
CA GLY A 120 -2.59 4.72 -4.53
C GLY A 120 -1.19 4.29 -4.91
N GLY A 121 -0.37 5.22 -5.34
CA GLY A 121 1.04 4.95 -5.61
C GLY A 121 1.82 4.56 -4.35
N PHE A 122 1.39 5.01 -3.17
CA PHE A 122 1.92 4.64 -1.87
C PHE A 122 0.98 3.68 -1.14
N VAL A 123 -0.18 4.17 -0.69
CA VAL A 123 -1.19 3.39 0.05
C VAL A 123 -2.52 3.42 -0.71
N GLY A 124 -3.14 2.27 -0.88
CA GLY A 124 -4.47 2.18 -1.49
C GLY A 124 -5.55 2.79 -0.60
N ASP A 125 -5.63 2.35 0.64
CA ASP A 125 -6.59 2.82 1.63
C ASP A 125 -5.88 3.11 2.96
N TYR A 126 -5.89 4.37 3.38
CA TYR A 126 -5.21 4.83 4.59
C TYR A 126 -6.21 5.46 5.55
N THR A 127 -6.35 4.90 6.74
CA THR A 127 -7.21 5.41 7.80
C THR A 127 -6.36 5.85 8.99
N LEU A 128 -6.61 7.05 9.49
CA LEU A 128 -5.99 7.59 10.70
C LEU A 128 -7.07 8.04 11.68
N ASN A 129 -6.94 7.67 12.94
CA ASN A 129 -7.77 8.21 14.00
C ASN A 129 -7.30 9.61 14.41
N ALA A 130 -8.21 10.44 14.93
CA ALA A 130 -7.94 11.82 15.37
C ALA A 130 -6.73 11.92 16.33
N ASP A 131 -6.55 10.94 17.21
CA ASP A 131 -5.44 10.92 18.16
C ASP A 131 -4.06 10.77 17.48
N ILE A 132 -4.02 10.15 16.31
CA ILE A 132 -2.79 9.94 15.53
C ILE A 132 -2.55 11.08 14.55
N VAL A 133 -3.60 11.72 14.06
CA VAL A 133 -3.50 12.85 13.12
C VAL A 133 -2.64 13.97 13.70
N GLY A 134 -2.73 14.24 15.01
CA GLY A 134 -1.90 15.23 15.70
C GLY A 134 -0.41 14.88 15.72
N ALA A 135 -0.06 13.59 15.71
CA ALA A 135 1.32 13.10 15.76
C ALA A 135 1.91 12.82 14.35
N ALA A 136 1.06 12.59 13.36
CA ALA A 136 1.45 12.15 12.00
C ALA A 136 1.65 13.30 11.01
N GLN A 137 1.90 14.52 11.48
CA GLN A 137 1.99 15.70 10.60
C GLN A 137 3.21 15.75 9.67
N SER A 138 4.14 14.82 9.76
CA SER A 138 5.18 14.69 8.78
C SER A 138 4.84 13.58 7.79
N PHE A 139 4.51 13.94 6.55
CA PHE A 139 4.53 13.00 5.44
C PHE A 139 5.89 12.29 5.42
N PRO A 140 5.94 10.99 5.15
CA PRO A 140 7.18 10.25 5.20
C PRO A 140 8.13 10.77 4.10
N GLN A 141 9.04 11.65 4.49
CA GLN A 141 10.06 12.24 3.61
C GLN A 141 10.94 11.17 2.94
N TYR A 142 10.94 9.97 3.47
CA TYR A 142 11.74 8.84 2.99
C TYR A 142 11.00 7.92 2.02
N ILE A 143 9.77 8.24 1.61
CA ILE A 143 9.04 7.48 0.61
C ILE A 143 9.10 8.22 -0.71
N ILE A 144 9.74 7.60 -1.70
CA ILE A 144 9.94 8.15 -3.03
C ILE A 144 9.22 7.27 -4.05
N ILE A 145 8.25 7.84 -4.74
CA ILE A 145 7.51 7.17 -5.79
C ILE A 145 7.73 7.93 -7.10
N SER A 146 8.30 7.26 -8.07
CA SER A 146 8.63 7.85 -9.36
C SER A 146 7.73 7.30 -10.47
N ASN A 147 7.14 8.20 -11.27
CA ASN A 147 6.32 7.88 -12.43
C ASN A 147 5.20 6.85 -12.18
N PRO A 148 4.33 7.03 -11.19
CA PRO A 148 3.30 6.07 -10.88
C PRO A 148 2.23 6.01 -11.98
N ILE A 149 1.84 4.80 -12.38
CA ILE A 149 0.65 4.53 -13.19
C ILE A 149 -0.42 3.97 -12.25
N VAL A 150 -1.44 4.77 -11.97
CA VAL A 150 -2.49 4.43 -11.01
C VAL A 150 -3.84 4.46 -11.70
N TRP A 151 -4.60 3.38 -11.61
CA TRP A 151 -5.90 3.31 -12.25
C TRP A 151 -6.93 2.54 -11.42
N ALA A 152 -8.17 3.01 -11.42
CA ALA A 152 -9.31 2.35 -10.82
C ALA A 152 -10.47 2.34 -11.82
N ASN A 153 -10.83 1.17 -12.31
CA ASN A 153 -11.91 0.99 -13.29
C ASN A 153 -13.16 0.45 -12.60
N GLY A 154 -14.20 1.28 -12.53
CA GLY A 154 -15.54 0.85 -12.11
C GLY A 154 -16.23 -0.02 -13.15
N PHE A 155 -17.00 -1.00 -12.70
CA PHE A 155 -17.97 -1.71 -13.54
C PHE A 155 -19.36 -1.10 -13.36
N GLY A 156 -19.96 -0.64 -14.46
CA GLY A 156 -21.36 -0.20 -14.49
C GLY A 156 -21.61 1.24 -13.99
N LYS A 157 -22.92 1.60 -13.93
CA LYS A 157 -23.42 2.96 -13.66
C LYS A 157 -23.20 3.48 -12.23
N LEU A 158 -22.64 2.71 -11.32
CA LEU A 158 -22.58 3.01 -9.89
C LEU A 158 -21.13 3.11 -9.38
N GLY A 159 -20.41 4.09 -9.85
CA GLY A 159 -19.21 4.55 -9.19
C GLY A 159 -17.95 3.73 -9.47
N GLY A 160 -16.86 4.42 -9.71
CA GLY A 160 -15.51 3.89 -9.77
C GLY A 160 -14.85 3.89 -8.39
N GLY A 161 -13.75 3.17 -8.24
CA GLY A 161 -12.86 3.32 -7.11
C GLY A 161 -12.14 4.67 -7.12
N ASN A 162 -11.49 5.00 -6.04
CA ASN A 162 -10.65 6.19 -5.94
C ASN A 162 -9.23 5.88 -6.39
N SER A 163 -8.62 6.77 -7.15
CA SER A 163 -7.21 6.65 -7.53
C SER A 163 -6.46 7.95 -7.24
N GLY A 164 -5.24 7.84 -6.74
CA GLY A 164 -4.41 9.00 -6.45
C GLY A 164 -2.93 8.66 -6.51
N GLY A 165 -2.10 9.65 -6.85
CA GLY A 165 -0.66 9.48 -7.00
C GLY A 165 0.03 8.91 -5.74
N TYR A 166 -0.45 9.30 -4.54
CA TYR A 166 0.03 8.77 -3.26
C TYR A 166 -1.03 7.90 -2.58
N PHE A 167 -2.22 8.43 -2.34
CA PHE A 167 -3.30 7.74 -1.65
C PHE A 167 -4.48 7.52 -2.58
N GLY A 168 -5.05 6.32 -2.57
CA GLY A 168 -6.34 6.04 -3.21
C GLY A 168 -7.47 6.62 -2.37
N ARG A 169 -7.47 6.34 -1.08
CA ARG A 169 -8.37 6.95 -0.09
C ARG A 169 -7.59 7.33 1.16
N LEU A 170 -7.87 8.49 1.70
CA LEU A 170 -7.36 8.95 2.98
C LEU A 170 -8.55 9.32 3.86
N ASN A 171 -8.71 8.63 4.99
CA ASN A 171 -9.70 8.89 6.02
C ASN A 171 -8.99 9.44 7.26
N LEU A 172 -9.42 10.61 7.71
CA LEU A 172 -8.91 11.30 8.89
C LEU A 172 -9.99 11.36 9.98
#